data_bf73c35410471a3d59963d290187066e
#
_entry.id   bf73c35410471a3d59963d290187066e
#
_cell.length_a   1.000
_cell.length_b   1.000
_cell.length_c   1.000
_cell.angle_alpha   90.00
_cell.angle_beta   90.00
_cell.angle_gamma   90.00
#
_symmetry.space_group_name_H-M   'P 1'
#
loop_
_entity.id
_entity.type
_entity.pdbx_description
1 polymer ?
#
loop_
_entity_poly.entity_id
_entity_poly.type
_entity_poly.pdbx_seq_one_letter_code
_entity_poly.pdbx_strand_id
1 'polypeptide(L)'
;AAIRLIGQIWLTGEVDAAGAPLDAAAVELSMRWVGGGAMGVAVVWSMVRFFSAKVSSDSGDDKDGLLVIAPGVQRWLKMSIVLGMAIIFIWLVNKEGLGAYSFSMTGSILLCAMVMVGLGAILSLQIGSSASPVSGTVFVTTLVLCATALALGRNSIDDVLILTPLLVGACVAVCTANDSSQDYKTLQLCGVPVQSGFFAQILGLLLAAIAVPFALSVAHEAYTLGSPELGAPQATMFASVFDAILISKEVPITPVLIGALVGVGAVLVEIFGKTKGVILPAMAFAVGIYLPADVGIAI
;
A
#
# COMPACT_ATOMS: atom_id res chain seq x y z
N ALA A 1 9.54 -15.91 -6.03
CA ALA A 1 9.39 -17.34 -5.71
C ALA A 1 10.75 -18.02 -5.43
N ALA A 2 11.70 -18.08 -6.38
CA ALA A 2 12.97 -18.81 -6.20
C ALA A 2 13.78 -18.35 -4.97
N ILE A 3 13.96 -17.05 -4.76
CA ILE A 3 14.71 -16.51 -3.61
C ILE A 3 14.00 -16.82 -2.29
N ARG A 4 12.68 -16.80 -2.28
CA ARG A 4 11.91 -17.20 -1.10
C ARG A 4 12.12 -18.69 -0.78
N LEU A 5 12.08 -19.57 -1.79
CA LEU A 5 12.36 -20.99 -1.63
C LEU A 5 13.77 -21.24 -1.08
N ILE A 6 14.78 -20.57 -1.62
CA ILE A 6 16.16 -20.65 -1.12
C ILE A 6 16.26 -20.17 0.32
N GLY A 7 15.62 -19.04 0.64
CA GLY A 7 15.58 -18.50 2.00
C GLY A 7 14.85 -19.42 2.98
N GLN A 8 13.75 -20.05 2.57
CA GLN A 8 13.05 -21.03 3.39
C GLN A 8 13.93 -22.28 3.66
N ILE A 9 14.61 -22.81 2.63
CA ILE A 9 15.52 -23.93 2.78
C ILE A 9 16.69 -23.58 3.70
N TRP A 10 17.21 -22.37 3.60
CA TRP A 10 18.29 -21.90 4.47
C TRP A 10 17.82 -21.74 5.92
N LEU A 11 16.66 -21.13 6.15
CA LEU A 11 16.11 -20.92 7.48
C LEU A 11 15.64 -22.21 8.16
N THR A 12 15.23 -23.25 7.42
CA THR A 12 14.90 -24.55 8.01
C THR A 12 16.12 -25.27 8.60
N GLY A 13 17.34 -24.84 8.25
CA GLY A 13 18.58 -25.31 8.87
C GLY A 13 19.01 -24.52 10.11
N GLU A 14 18.35 -23.40 10.40
CA GLU A 14 18.64 -22.58 11.58
C GLU A 14 17.90 -23.10 12.80
N VAL A 15 18.44 -22.80 13.97
CA VAL A 15 17.85 -23.14 15.27
C VAL A 15 17.37 -21.87 15.98
N ASP A 16 16.35 -22.02 16.83
CA ASP A 16 15.87 -20.94 17.67
C ASP A 16 16.84 -20.66 18.84
N ALA A 17 16.52 -19.66 19.68
CA ALA A 17 17.32 -19.33 20.85
C ALA A 17 17.42 -20.47 21.88
N ALA A 18 16.56 -21.48 21.79
CA ALA A 18 16.56 -22.68 22.65
C ALA A 18 17.31 -23.87 22.00
N GLY A 19 17.84 -23.72 20.78
CA GLY A 19 18.56 -24.75 20.04
C GLY A 19 17.67 -25.76 19.33
N ALA A 20 16.37 -25.47 19.18
CA ALA A 20 15.44 -26.28 18.40
C ALA A 20 15.36 -25.79 16.95
N PRO A 21 15.13 -26.69 15.96
CA PRO A 21 14.94 -26.27 14.57
C PRO A 21 13.72 -25.35 14.47
N LEU A 22 13.86 -24.27 13.67
CA LEU A 22 12.78 -23.32 13.44
C LEU A 22 11.54 -24.03 12.87
N ASP A 23 10.39 -23.77 13.48
CA ASP A 23 9.10 -24.22 12.99
C ASP A 23 8.78 -23.58 11.62
N ALA A 24 8.05 -24.28 10.77
CA ALA A 24 7.64 -23.81 9.45
C ALA A 24 6.90 -22.46 9.52
N ALA A 25 6.11 -22.23 10.56
CA ALA A 25 5.43 -20.96 10.79
C ALA A 25 6.42 -19.83 11.12
N ALA A 26 7.44 -20.10 11.92
CA ALA A 26 8.48 -19.13 12.27
C ALA A 26 9.35 -18.79 11.06
N VAL A 27 9.68 -19.79 10.22
CA VAL A 27 10.39 -19.58 8.95
C VAL A 27 9.56 -18.71 8.01
N GLU A 28 8.27 -19.00 7.89
CA GLU A 28 7.39 -18.18 7.03
C GLU A 28 7.25 -16.75 7.54
N LEU A 29 7.10 -16.56 8.85
CA LEU A 29 7.06 -15.24 9.45
C LEU A 29 8.37 -14.47 9.21
N SER A 30 9.52 -15.11 9.38
CA SER A 30 10.83 -14.51 9.12
C SER A 30 10.97 -14.08 7.66
N MET A 31 10.52 -14.90 6.71
CA MET A 31 10.54 -14.56 5.28
C MET A 31 9.60 -13.40 4.94
N ARG A 32 8.48 -13.25 5.64
CA ARG A 32 7.60 -12.07 5.51
C ARG A 32 8.30 -10.79 5.96
N TRP A 33 9.04 -10.84 7.07
CA TRP A 33 9.83 -9.69 7.53
C TRP A 33 10.99 -9.35 6.58
N VAL A 34 11.64 -10.33 5.99
CA VAL A 34 12.62 -10.12 4.91
C VAL A 34 11.95 -9.43 3.71
N GLY A 35 10.80 -9.93 3.26
CA GLY A 35 10.03 -9.31 2.19
C GLY A 35 9.60 -7.87 2.54
N GLY A 36 9.16 -7.63 3.78
CA GLY A 36 8.79 -6.31 4.30
C GLY A 36 9.96 -5.33 4.26
N GLY A 37 11.15 -5.73 4.73
CA GLY A 37 12.37 -4.93 4.65
C GLY A 37 12.77 -4.57 3.22
N ALA A 38 12.69 -5.54 2.30
CA ALA A 38 12.96 -5.31 0.87
C ALA A 38 11.95 -4.35 0.25
N MET A 39 10.65 -4.48 0.58
CA MET A 39 9.61 -3.56 0.13
C MET A 39 9.83 -2.14 0.64
N GLY A 40 10.21 -1.98 1.92
CA GLY A 40 10.52 -0.66 2.48
C GLY A 40 11.57 0.08 1.64
N VAL A 41 12.68 -0.58 1.29
CA VAL A 41 13.73 -0.01 0.44
C VAL A 41 13.22 0.29 -0.97
N ALA A 42 12.46 -0.63 -1.58
CA ALA A 42 11.92 -0.45 -2.92
C ALA A 42 10.93 0.73 -2.99
N VAL A 43 10.12 0.94 -1.94
CA VAL A 43 9.22 2.10 -1.82
C VAL A 43 10.00 3.39 -1.70
N VAL A 44 10.99 3.45 -0.80
CA VAL A 44 11.86 4.64 -0.66
C VAL A 44 12.53 4.97 -1.99
N TRP A 45 13.05 3.97 -2.70
CA TRP A 45 13.60 4.15 -4.04
C TRP A 45 12.59 4.70 -5.04
N SER A 46 11.36 4.15 -5.04
CA SER A 46 10.27 4.65 -5.90
C SER A 46 9.92 6.10 -5.59
N MET A 47 9.90 6.47 -4.30
CA MET A 47 9.71 7.87 -3.87
C MET A 47 10.85 8.77 -4.34
N VAL A 48 12.11 8.36 -4.17
CA VAL A 48 13.28 9.12 -4.65
C VAL A 48 13.19 9.34 -6.16
N ARG A 49 12.84 8.30 -6.92
CA ARG A 49 12.64 8.40 -8.38
C ARG A 49 11.51 9.37 -8.73
N PHE A 50 10.41 9.32 -8.00
CA PHE A 50 9.29 10.22 -8.20
C PHE A 50 9.68 11.69 -8.01
N PHE A 51 10.31 12.03 -6.89
CA PHE A 51 10.75 13.39 -6.63
C PHE A 51 11.92 13.83 -7.52
N SER A 52 12.70 12.88 -8.04
CA SER A 52 13.82 13.16 -8.96
C SER A 52 13.38 13.20 -10.42
N ALA A 53 12.23 12.60 -10.76
CA ALA A 53 11.66 12.71 -12.09
C ALA A 53 11.31 14.18 -12.30
N LYS A 54 12.06 14.88 -13.15
CA LYS A 54 11.60 16.12 -13.74
C LYS A 54 10.28 15.77 -14.42
N VAL A 55 9.17 16.30 -13.91
CA VAL A 55 7.94 16.36 -14.67
C VAL A 55 8.32 17.16 -15.90
N SER A 56 8.66 16.48 -16.99
CA SER A 56 8.70 17.11 -18.28
C SER A 56 7.25 17.50 -18.53
N SER A 57 6.94 18.74 -18.23
CA SER A 57 5.80 19.44 -18.79
C SER A 57 6.09 19.61 -20.28
N ASP A 58 6.10 18.50 -21.00
CA ASP A 58 5.79 18.49 -22.40
C ASP A 58 4.29 18.75 -22.47
N SER A 59 3.95 20.00 -22.19
CA SER A 59 2.71 20.63 -22.57
C SER A 59 2.76 20.70 -24.11
N GLY A 60 2.66 19.53 -24.74
CA GLY A 60 2.13 19.46 -26.07
C GLY A 60 0.84 20.26 -26.03
N ASP A 61 0.72 21.14 -26.99
CA ASP A 61 -0.36 22.09 -27.18
C ASP A 61 -1.74 21.41 -27.11
N ASP A 62 -2.13 20.96 -25.89
CA ASP A 62 -3.44 20.36 -25.56
C ASP A 62 -4.49 21.48 -25.55
N LYS A 63 -4.65 22.11 -26.74
CA LYS A 63 -5.68 23.11 -27.02
C LYS A 63 -7.09 22.52 -27.04
N ASP A 64 -7.19 21.20 -27.02
CA ASP A 64 -8.48 20.51 -27.08
C ASP A 64 -9.01 20.28 -25.66
N GLY A 65 -9.55 21.23 -25.00
CA GLY A 65 -10.29 21.23 -23.72
C GLY A 65 -10.74 19.93 -23.04
N LEU A 66 -10.29 18.77 -23.49
CA LEU A 66 -10.62 17.43 -22.98
C LEU A 66 -10.06 17.16 -21.56
N LEU A 67 -8.93 17.81 -21.23
CA LEU A 67 -8.31 17.69 -19.89
C LEU A 67 -8.80 18.76 -18.90
N VAL A 68 -9.53 19.75 -19.36
CA VAL A 68 -10.03 20.82 -18.48
C VAL A 68 -11.22 20.29 -17.71
N ILE A 69 -11.02 19.93 -16.45
CA ILE A 69 -12.11 19.65 -15.51
C ILE A 69 -12.90 20.96 -15.35
N ALA A 70 -14.21 20.93 -15.68
CA ALA A 70 -15.07 22.10 -15.57
C ALA A 70 -14.94 22.71 -14.16
N PRO A 71 -14.88 24.05 -14.03
CA PRO A 71 -14.69 24.73 -12.73
C PRO A 71 -15.68 24.30 -11.65
N GLY A 72 -16.90 23.91 -12.05
CA GLY A 72 -17.91 23.34 -11.15
C GLY A 72 -17.47 22.01 -10.57
N VAL A 73 -17.03 21.07 -11.40
CA VAL A 73 -16.55 19.74 -10.97
C VAL A 73 -15.32 19.87 -10.09
N GLN A 74 -14.39 20.76 -10.42
CA GLN A 74 -13.21 21.02 -9.60
C GLN A 74 -13.59 21.54 -8.20
N ARG A 75 -14.62 22.37 -8.10
CA ARG A 75 -15.13 22.83 -6.81
C ARG A 75 -15.72 21.68 -6.00
N TRP A 76 -16.55 20.84 -6.61
CA TRP A 76 -17.12 19.65 -5.97
C TRP A 76 -16.06 18.68 -5.50
N LEU A 77 -14.99 18.46 -6.30
CA LEU A 77 -13.87 17.64 -5.92
C LEU A 77 -13.16 18.17 -4.67
N LYS A 78 -12.86 19.48 -4.63
CA LYS A 78 -12.27 20.11 -3.44
C LYS A 78 -13.19 19.99 -2.22
N MET A 79 -14.48 20.19 -2.40
CA MET A 79 -15.44 20.04 -1.32
C MET A 79 -15.54 18.60 -0.80
N SER A 80 -15.48 17.60 -1.68
CA SER A 80 -15.53 16.19 -1.27
C SER A 80 -14.28 15.78 -0.48
N ILE A 81 -13.09 16.30 -0.82
CA ILE A 81 -11.87 16.10 -0.04
C ILE A 81 -12.03 16.69 1.37
N VAL A 82 -12.48 17.95 1.47
CA VAL A 82 -12.69 18.61 2.77
C VAL A 82 -13.75 17.87 3.59
N LEU A 83 -14.84 17.44 2.96
CA LEU A 83 -15.88 16.66 3.62
C LEU A 83 -15.37 15.32 4.12
N GLY A 84 -14.61 14.58 3.29
CA GLY A 84 -13.98 13.32 3.69
C GLY A 84 -13.05 13.49 4.89
N MET A 85 -12.23 14.53 4.89
CA MET A 85 -11.37 14.85 6.03
C MET A 85 -12.18 15.19 7.28
N ALA A 86 -13.23 15.97 7.14
CA ALA A 86 -14.12 16.30 8.26
C ALA A 86 -14.78 15.05 8.83
N ILE A 87 -15.22 14.12 7.99
CA ILE A 87 -15.81 12.85 8.42
C ILE A 87 -14.79 12.02 9.21
N ILE A 88 -13.55 11.87 8.69
CA ILE A 88 -12.47 11.14 9.39
C ILE A 88 -12.18 11.82 10.75
N PHE A 89 -12.06 13.13 10.77
CA PHE A 89 -11.79 13.89 11.99
C PHE A 89 -12.92 13.74 13.02
N ILE A 90 -14.17 13.90 12.60
CA ILE A 90 -15.35 13.73 13.46
C ILE A 90 -15.40 12.29 13.99
N TRP A 91 -15.12 11.29 13.15
CA TRP A 91 -15.09 9.91 13.57
C TRP A 91 -14.02 9.66 14.65
N LEU A 92 -12.80 10.18 14.46
CA LEU A 92 -11.72 10.10 15.45
C LEU A 92 -12.09 10.83 16.75
N VAL A 93 -12.69 12.03 16.66
CA VAL A 93 -13.14 12.78 17.84
C VAL A 93 -14.22 12.01 18.61
N ASN A 94 -15.13 11.35 17.92
CA ASN A 94 -16.17 10.54 18.57
C ASN A 94 -15.60 9.29 19.25
N LYS A 95 -14.49 8.75 18.77
CA LYS A 95 -13.83 7.58 19.35
C LYS A 95 -12.89 7.94 20.50
N GLU A 96 -12.09 8.99 20.35
CA GLU A 96 -10.96 9.32 21.20
C GLU A 96 -11.07 10.68 21.90
N GLY A 97 -12.11 11.44 21.58
CA GLY A 97 -12.26 12.82 22.03
C GLY A 97 -11.45 13.83 21.22
N LEU A 98 -11.69 15.10 21.52
CA LEU A 98 -10.99 16.22 20.90
C LEU A 98 -9.63 16.40 21.56
N GLY A 99 -8.56 16.02 20.90
CA GLY A 99 -7.21 16.10 21.44
C GLY A 99 -6.10 15.97 20.39
N ALA A 100 -4.87 16.01 20.85
CA ALA A 100 -3.68 15.92 20.00
C ALA A 100 -3.69 14.66 19.12
N TYR A 101 -4.24 13.55 19.61
CA TYR A 101 -4.35 12.30 18.86
C TYR A 101 -5.20 12.45 17.60
N SER A 102 -6.42 12.98 17.72
CA SER A 102 -7.34 13.15 16.59
C SER A 102 -6.77 14.09 15.52
N PHE A 103 -6.11 15.18 15.94
CA PHE A 103 -5.46 16.11 15.01
C PHE A 103 -4.25 15.46 14.32
N SER A 104 -3.38 14.81 15.07
CA SER A 104 -2.15 14.19 14.53
C SER A 104 -2.47 13.04 13.61
N MET A 105 -3.43 12.18 13.95
CA MET A 105 -3.86 11.07 13.09
C MET A 105 -4.51 11.56 11.81
N THR A 106 -5.40 12.55 11.88
CA THR A 106 -6.01 13.15 10.68
C THR A 106 -4.95 13.80 9.79
N GLY A 107 -3.99 14.51 10.39
CA GLY A 107 -2.87 15.10 9.66
C GLY A 107 -1.97 14.06 8.99
N SER A 108 -1.62 13.01 9.69
CA SER A 108 -0.76 11.93 9.18
C SER A 108 -1.42 11.16 8.03
N ILE A 109 -2.69 10.79 8.18
CA ILE A 109 -3.41 10.06 7.13
C ILE A 109 -3.61 10.94 5.88
N LEU A 110 -3.88 12.22 6.06
CA LEU A 110 -3.99 13.16 4.95
C LEU A 110 -2.68 13.32 4.20
N LEU A 111 -1.58 13.52 4.93
CA LEU A 111 -0.25 13.64 4.32
C LEU A 111 0.12 12.39 3.56
N CYS A 112 -0.07 11.21 4.16
CA CYS A 112 0.15 9.93 3.50
C CYS A 112 -0.74 9.77 2.27
N ALA A 113 -2.05 10.05 2.39
CA ALA A 113 -2.96 9.94 1.26
C ALA A 113 -2.55 10.86 0.09
N MET A 114 -2.23 12.12 0.35
CA MET A 114 -1.79 13.05 -0.69
C MET A 114 -0.53 12.57 -1.42
N VAL A 115 0.48 12.15 -0.67
CA VAL A 115 1.75 11.69 -1.25
C VAL A 115 1.56 10.36 -1.97
N MET A 116 0.90 9.38 -1.34
CA MET A 116 0.77 8.02 -1.88
C MET A 116 -0.21 7.94 -3.05
N VAL A 117 -1.30 8.72 -3.03
CA VAL A 117 -2.23 8.84 -4.17
C VAL A 117 -1.51 9.45 -5.37
N GLY A 118 -0.74 10.52 -5.17
CA GLY A 118 0.04 11.14 -6.24
C GLY A 118 1.09 10.18 -6.82
N LEU A 119 1.83 9.47 -5.96
CA LEU A 119 2.78 8.44 -6.37
C LEU A 119 2.11 7.31 -7.15
N GLY A 120 1.01 6.78 -6.61
CA GLY A 120 0.26 5.70 -7.22
C GLY A 120 -0.25 6.06 -8.62
N ALA A 121 -0.88 7.21 -8.76
CA ALA A 121 -1.39 7.69 -10.04
C ALA A 121 -0.29 7.82 -11.11
N ILE A 122 0.87 8.39 -10.77
CA ILE A 122 1.97 8.56 -11.73
C ILE A 122 2.63 7.23 -12.08
N LEU A 123 2.86 6.37 -11.09
CA LEU A 123 3.45 5.05 -11.33
C LEU A 123 2.52 4.17 -12.16
N SER A 124 1.21 4.22 -11.90
CA SER A 124 0.19 3.50 -12.68
C SER A 124 0.23 3.88 -14.16
N LEU A 125 0.41 5.16 -14.49
CA LEU A 125 0.54 5.61 -15.87
C LEU A 125 1.84 5.15 -16.55
N GLN A 126 2.90 4.88 -15.77
CA GLN A 126 4.19 4.46 -16.32
C GLN A 126 4.33 2.96 -16.51
N ILE A 127 3.80 2.16 -15.58
CA ILE A 127 4.02 0.72 -15.49
C ILE A 127 2.74 -0.12 -15.47
N GLY A 128 1.58 0.52 -15.47
CA GLY A 128 0.28 -0.12 -15.36
C GLY A 128 -0.21 -0.27 -13.92
N SER A 129 -1.53 -0.31 -13.71
CA SER A 129 -2.14 -0.42 -12.37
C SER A 129 -1.77 -1.72 -11.68
N SER A 130 -1.69 -2.82 -12.43
CA SER A 130 -1.34 -4.15 -11.90
C SER A 130 0.10 -4.23 -11.37
N ALA A 131 1.02 -3.46 -11.92
CA ALA A 131 2.42 -3.40 -11.51
C ALA A 131 2.73 -2.24 -10.55
N SER A 132 1.74 -1.39 -10.27
CA SER A 132 1.89 -0.27 -9.34
C SER A 132 2.09 -0.77 -7.91
N PRO A 133 3.04 -0.19 -7.14
CA PRO A 133 3.40 -0.70 -5.81
C PRO A 133 2.40 -0.28 -4.71
N VAL A 134 1.12 -0.62 -4.88
CA VAL A 134 0.07 -0.29 -3.90
C VAL A 134 0.41 -0.86 -2.52
N SER A 135 0.78 -2.13 -2.44
CA SER A 135 1.14 -2.77 -1.17
C SER A 135 2.28 -2.04 -0.46
N GLY A 136 3.27 -1.56 -1.22
CA GLY A 136 4.39 -0.81 -0.68
C GLY A 136 3.98 0.56 -0.14
N THR A 137 3.12 1.28 -0.86
CA THR A 137 2.63 2.60 -0.40
C THR A 137 1.77 2.46 0.86
N VAL A 138 0.94 1.41 0.93
CA VAL A 138 0.14 1.08 2.11
C VAL A 138 1.04 0.67 3.29
N PHE A 139 2.13 -0.06 3.02
CA PHE A 139 3.11 -0.42 4.06
C PHE A 139 3.76 0.82 4.69
N VAL A 140 4.21 1.78 3.88
CA VAL A 140 4.75 3.06 4.41
C VAL A 140 3.69 3.82 5.20
N THR A 141 2.45 3.87 4.72
CA THR A 141 1.34 4.48 5.45
C THR A 141 1.15 3.82 6.82
N THR A 142 1.21 2.49 6.88
CA THR A 142 1.15 1.73 8.15
C THR A 142 2.25 2.16 9.10
N LEU A 143 3.50 2.23 8.62
CA LEU A 143 4.63 2.67 9.45
C LEU A 143 4.45 4.09 9.98
N VAL A 144 3.97 5.02 9.15
CA VAL A 144 3.72 6.40 9.58
C VAL A 144 2.61 6.46 10.63
N LEU A 145 1.51 5.73 10.45
CA LEU A 145 0.43 5.66 11.43
C LEU A 145 0.91 5.05 12.74
N CYS A 146 1.66 3.95 12.70
CA CYS A 146 2.26 3.34 13.90
C CYS A 146 3.22 4.32 14.60
N ALA A 147 4.10 4.99 13.85
CA ALA A 147 5.02 5.98 14.42
C ALA A 147 4.29 7.14 15.08
N THR A 148 3.19 7.62 14.45
CA THR A 148 2.36 8.69 15.02
C THR A 148 1.66 8.22 16.30
N ALA A 149 1.14 6.98 16.35
CA ALA A 149 0.53 6.41 17.53
C ALA A 149 1.53 6.28 18.68
N LEU A 150 2.71 5.73 18.42
CA LEU A 150 3.81 5.60 19.39
C LEU A 150 4.28 6.95 19.93
N ALA A 151 4.44 7.95 19.06
CA ALA A 151 4.84 9.30 19.45
C ALA A 151 3.83 9.95 20.41
N LEU A 152 2.58 9.51 20.36
CA LEU A 152 1.51 9.97 21.23
C LEU A 152 1.29 9.03 22.44
N GLY A 153 2.17 8.05 22.64
CA GLY A 153 2.09 7.09 23.75
C GLY A 153 0.96 6.06 23.62
N ARG A 154 0.44 5.85 22.42
CA ARG A 154 -0.67 4.93 22.11
C ARG A 154 -0.12 3.61 21.59
N ASN A 155 -0.40 2.52 22.29
CA ASN A 155 0.16 1.20 21.98
C ASN A 155 -0.73 0.05 22.50
N SER A 156 -2.05 0.23 22.45
CA SER A 156 -3.03 -0.76 22.84
C SER A 156 -3.68 -1.45 21.64
N ILE A 157 -4.37 -2.55 21.91
CA ILE A 157 -5.18 -3.24 20.89
C ILE A 157 -6.31 -2.35 20.39
N ASP A 158 -6.86 -1.48 21.23
CA ASP A 158 -7.90 -0.53 20.84
C ASP A 158 -7.38 0.49 19.84
N ASP A 159 -6.10 0.89 19.97
CA ASP A 159 -5.45 1.77 19.00
C ASP A 159 -5.33 1.09 17.63
N VAL A 160 -5.02 -0.20 17.58
CA VAL A 160 -4.98 -0.98 16.32
C VAL A 160 -6.35 -1.00 15.65
N LEU A 161 -7.44 -1.17 16.44
CA LEU A 161 -8.80 -1.13 15.90
C LEU A 161 -9.17 0.22 15.29
N ILE A 162 -8.56 1.32 15.76
CA ILE A 162 -8.74 2.66 15.19
C ILE A 162 -7.86 2.86 13.95
N LEU A 163 -6.62 2.37 13.97
CA LEU A 163 -5.70 2.53 12.86
C LEU A 163 -6.09 1.72 11.63
N THR A 164 -6.68 0.54 11.82
CA THR A 164 -7.08 -0.35 10.74
C THR A 164 -8.04 0.29 9.73
N PRO A 165 -9.17 0.92 10.11
CA PRO A 165 -10.05 1.60 9.16
C PRO A 165 -9.36 2.78 8.44
N LEU A 166 -8.48 3.51 9.12
CA LEU A 166 -7.69 4.57 8.49
C LEU A 166 -6.75 4.04 7.41
N LEU A 167 -6.09 2.92 7.69
CA LEU A 167 -5.23 2.23 6.74
C LEU A 167 -6.01 1.71 5.53
N VAL A 168 -7.17 1.09 5.77
CA VAL A 168 -8.05 0.61 4.70
C VAL A 168 -8.51 1.78 3.83
N GLY A 169 -8.90 2.91 4.42
CA GLY A 169 -9.26 4.12 3.69
C GLY A 169 -8.13 4.64 2.80
N ALA A 170 -6.90 4.68 3.32
CA ALA A 170 -5.73 5.05 2.53
C ALA A 170 -5.46 4.06 1.38
N CYS A 171 -5.59 2.76 1.63
CA CYS A 171 -5.43 1.72 0.62
C CYS A 171 -6.44 1.90 -0.53
N VAL A 172 -7.72 2.08 -0.20
CA VAL A 172 -8.78 2.33 -1.19
C VAL A 172 -8.50 3.59 -2.00
N ALA A 173 -8.05 4.67 -1.34
CA ALA A 173 -7.72 5.92 -2.03
C ALA A 173 -6.57 5.72 -3.05
N VAL A 174 -5.52 4.99 -2.70
CA VAL A 174 -4.39 4.69 -3.61
C VAL A 174 -4.82 3.79 -4.76
N CYS A 175 -5.59 2.72 -4.48
CA CYS A 175 -6.11 1.82 -5.52
C CYS A 175 -6.98 2.59 -6.51
N THR A 176 -7.93 3.37 -6.01
CA THR A 176 -8.82 4.18 -6.86
C THR A 176 -8.03 5.19 -7.71
N ALA A 177 -7.00 5.81 -7.16
CA ALA A 177 -6.16 6.73 -7.92
C ALA A 177 -5.39 6.04 -9.04
N ASN A 178 -4.87 4.82 -8.80
CA ASN A 178 -4.20 4.02 -9.81
C ASN A 178 -5.11 3.70 -10.99
N ASP A 179 -6.30 3.18 -10.70
CA ASP A 179 -7.26 2.79 -11.73
C ASP A 179 -7.80 4.01 -12.47
N SER A 180 -8.21 5.05 -11.72
CA SER A 180 -8.71 6.30 -12.31
C SER A 180 -7.73 6.97 -13.24
N SER A 181 -6.43 6.96 -12.93
CA SER A 181 -5.42 7.60 -13.79
C SER A 181 -5.30 6.91 -15.15
N GLN A 182 -5.42 5.59 -15.21
CA GLN A 182 -5.44 4.83 -16.46
C GLN A 182 -6.73 5.03 -17.23
N ASP A 183 -7.88 4.98 -16.56
CA ASP A 183 -9.18 5.20 -17.15
C ASP A 183 -9.27 6.59 -17.80
N TYR A 184 -8.83 7.62 -17.09
CA TYR A 184 -8.85 8.98 -17.62
C TYR A 184 -7.90 9.14 -18.82
N LYS A 185 -6.75 8.48 -18.81
CA LYS A 185 -5.87 8.47 -19.97
C LYS A 185 -6.49 7.77 -21.17
N THR A 186 -7.18 6.66 -20.94
CA THR A 186 -7.91 5.93 -21.98
C THR A 186 -9.05 6.77 -22.55
N LEU A 187 -9.85 7.42 -21.69
CA LEU A 187 -10.92 8.33 -22.12
C LEU A 187 -10.38 9.47 -22.98
N GLN A 188 -9.26 10.07 -22.58
CA GLN A 188 -8.57 11.10 -23.36
C GLN A 188 -8.16 10.62 -24.75
N LEU A 189 -7.56 9.43 -24.83
CA LEU A 189 -7.14 8.84 -26.11
C LEU A 189 -8.33 8.49 -27.02
N CYS A 190 -9.47 8.16 -26.43
CA CYS A 190 -10.71 7.88 -27.15
C CYS A 190 -11.53 9.14 -27.49
N GLY A 191 -11.08 10.34 -27.11
CA GLY A 191 -11.81 11.58 -27.33
C GLY A 191 -13.07 11.73 -26.48
N VAL A 192 -13.19 11.00 -25.36
CA VAL A 192 -14.34 11.05 -24.45
C VAL A 192 -14.05 12.02 -23.31
N PRO A 193 -15.01 12.89 -22.92
CA PRO A 193 -14.81 13.81 -21.80
C PRO A 193 -14.55 13.07 -20.48
N VAL A 194 -13.47 13.43 -19.79
CA VAL A 194 -13.07 12.84 -18.51
C VAL A 194 -14.17 12.94 -17.44
N GLN A 195 -15.03 13.94 -17.53
CA GLN A 195 -16.17 14.12 -16.62
C GLN A 195 -17.14 12.95 -16.62
N SER A 196 -17.38 12.33 -17.78
CA SER A 196 -18.26 11.15 -17.87
C SER A 196 -17.70 9.96 -17.11
N GLY A 197 -16.37 9.73 -17.20
CA GLY A 197 -15.67 8.72 -16.43
C GLY A 197 -15.72 8.99 -14.92
N PHE A 198 -15.55 10.27 -14.53
CA PHE A 198 -15.62 10.66 -13.12
C PHE A 198 -16.98 10.34 -12.47
N PHE A 199 -18.08 10.66 -13.13
CA PHE A 199 -19.42 10.33 -12.62
C PHE A 199 -19.67 8.82 -12.58
N ALA A 200 -19.22 8.08 -13.60
CA ALA A 200 -19.32 6.62 -13.62
C ALA A 200 -18.54 5.98 -12.46
N GLN A 201 -17.32 6.48 -12.18
CA GLN A 201 -16.50 6.00 -11.06
C GLN A 201 -17.13 6.29 -9.70
N ILE A 202 -17.71 7.49 -9.49
CA ILE A 202 -18.44 7.79 -8.25
C ILE A 202 -19.58 6.82 -8.04
N LEU A 203 -20.38 6.56 -9.08
CA LEU A 203 -21.49 5.60 -8.99
C LEU A 203 -20.97 4.20 -8.67
N GLY A 204 -19.90 3.76 -9.34
CA GLY A 204 -19.25 2.48 -9.06
C GLY A 204 -18.74 2.37 -7.62
N LEU A 205 -18.09 3.40 -7.10
CA LEU A 205 -17.61 3.45 -5.71
C LEU A 205 -18.76 3.38 -4.69
N LEU A 206 -19.87 4.08 -4.93
CA LEU A 206 -21.04 4.01 -4.06
C LEU A 206 -21.65 2.63 -4.01
N LEU A 207 -21.78 1.97 -5.17
CA LEU A 207 -22.26 0.59 -5.24
C LEU A 207 -21.28 -0.39 -4.58
N ALA A 208 -19.99 -0.23 -4.82
CA ALA A 208 -18.94 -1.06 -4.22
C ALA A 208 -18.88 -0.90 -2.68
N ALA A 209 -19.12 0.30 -2.16
CA ALA A 209 -19.15 0.56 -0.72
C ALA A 209 -20.22 -0.26 0.03
N ILE A 210 -21.26 -0.71 -0.68
CA ILE A 210 -22.29 -1.59 -0.13
C ILE A 210 -21.98 -3.05 -0.47
N ALA A 211 -21.66 -3.33 -1.73
CA ALA A 211 -21.51 -4.70 -2.22
C ALA A 211 -20.28 -5.41 -1.64
N VAL A 212 -19.14 -4.71 -1.50
CA VAL A 212 -17.89 -5.31 -1.04
C VAL A 212 -17.95 -5.76 0.43
N PRO A 213 -18.40 -4.94 1.41
CA PRO A 213 -18.55 -5.40 2.78
C PRO A 213 -19.52 -6.57 2.91
N PHE A 214 -20.63 -6.55 2.17
CA PHE A 214 -21.60 -7.66 2.16
C PHE A 214 -20.96 -8.95 1.64
N ALA A 215 -20.27 -8.89 0.49
CA ALA A 215 -19.59 -10.05 -0.09
C ALA A 215 -18.49 -10.59 0.84
N LEU A 216 -17.72 -9.71 1.49
CA LEU A 216 -16.70 -10.11 2.46
C LEU A 216 -17.32 -10.77 3.71
N SER A 217 -18.46 -10.28 4.18
CA SER A 217 -19.15 -10.90 5.33
C SER A 217 -19.59 -12.32 4.97
N VAL A 218 -20.21 -12.51 3.81
CA VAL A 218 -20.62 -13.84 3.33
C VAL A 218 -19.42 -14.78 3.16
N ALA A 219 -18.32 -14.27 2.58
CA ALA A 219 -17.11 -15.05 2.40
C ALA A 219 -16.48 -15.43 3.75
N HIS A 220 -16.51 -14.52 4.73
CA HIS A 220 -16.00 -14.78 6.07
C HIS A 220 -16.81 -15.83 6.81
N GLU A 221 -18.14 -15.79 6.69
CA GLU A 221 -19.03 -16.79 7.30
C GLU A 221 -18.85 -18.17 6.66
N ALA A 222 -18.61 -18.23 5.33
CA ALA A 222 -18.46 -19.49 4.62
C ALA A 222 -17.09 -20.15 4.81
N TYR A 223 -16.01 -19.36 4.80
CA TYR A 223 -14.63 -19.88 4.72
C TYR A 223 -13.68 -19.34 5.78
N THR A 224 -14.08 -18.37 6.58
CA THR A 224 -13.22 -17.64 7.55
C THR A 224 -12.02 -16.97 6.87
N LEU A 225 -12.05 -15.65 6.71
CA LEU A 225 -10.95 -14.86 6.15
C LEU A 225 -9.65 -15.11 6.90
N GLY A 226 -8.57 -15.42 6.16
CA GLY A 226 -7.28 -15.75 6.72
C GLY A 226 -7.05 -17.24 6.97
N SER A 227 -8.06 -18.10 6.73
CA SER A 227 -7.92 -19.56 6.75
C SER A 227 -7.14 -20.07 5.54
N PRO A 228 -6.71 -21.36 5.53
CA PRO A 228 -6.08 -21.97 4.35
C PRO A 228 -6.99 -21.95 3.11
N GLU A 229 -8.31 -22.04 3.30
CA GLU A 229 -9.30 -22.01 2.21
C GLU A 229 -9.50 -20.61 1.62
N LEU A 230 -9.39 -19.57 2.45
CA LEU A 230 -9.55 -18.17 2.05
C LEU A 230 -8.40 -17.31 2.61
N GLY A 231 -7.22 -17.50 2.05
CA GLY A 231 -6.02 -16.81 2.46
C GLY A 231 -6.11 -15.29 2.28
N ALA A 232 -5.68 -14.54 3.30
CA ALA A 232 -5.61 -13.07 3.26
C ALA A 232 -4.17 -12.58 3.58
N PRO A 233 -3.17 -12.88 2.72
CA PRO A 233 -1.76 -12.66 3.05
C PRO A 233 -1.42 -11.20 3.32
N GLN A 234 -2.03 -10.26 2.62
CA GLN A 234 -1.82 -8.83 2.85
C GLN A 234 -2.37 -8.38 4.21
N ALA A 235 -3.59 -8.79 4.56
CA ALA A 235 -4.19 -8.45 5.85
C ALA A 235 -3.37 -9.03 7.00
N THR A 236 -2.90 -10.28 6.87
CA THR A 236 -2.04 -10.93 7.87
C THR A 236 -0.72 -10.19 8.04
N MET A 237 -0.13 -9.67 6.95
CA MET A 237 1.08 -8.86 7.01
C MET A 237 0.85 -7.60 7.83
N PHE A 238 -0.16 -6.82 7.51
CA PHE A 238 -0.42 -5.56 8.23
C PHE A 238 -0.75 -5.81 9.70
N ALA A 239 -1.51 -6.88 10.00
CA ALA A 239 -1.76 -7.30 11.37
C ALA A 239 -0.45 -7.61 12.11
N SER A 240 0.48 -8.36 11.49
CA SER A 240 1.79 -8.66 12.08
C SER A 240 2.65 -7.41 12.29
N VAL A 241 2.57 -6.43 11.38
CA VAL A 241 3.28 -5.15 11.54
C VAL A 241 2.71 -4.34 12.70
N PHE A 242 1.39 -4.26 12.84
CA PHE A 242 0.75 -3.59 13.97
C PHE A 242 1.12 -4.27 15.29
N ASP A 243 1.06 -5.61 15.35
CA ASP A 243 1.43 -6.37 16.53
C ASP A 243 2.89 -6.11 16.93
N ALA A 244 3.83 -6.27 15.99
CA ALA A 244 5.25 -6.11 16.28
C ALA A 244 5.63 -4.69 16.70
N ILE A 245 4.98 -3.66 16.18
CA ILE A 245 5.33 -2.27 16.45
C ILE A 245 4.60 -1.73 17.68
N LEU A 246 3.29 -2.00 17.81
CA LEU A 246 2.46 -1.38 18.83
C LEU A 246 2.27 -2.25 20.06
N ILE A 247 2.14 -3.57 19.90
CA ILE A 247 1.74 -4.47 20.98
C ILE A 247 2.96 -5.17 21.57
N SER A 248 3.59 -6.08 20.81
CA SER A 248 4.73 -6.85 21.29
C SER A 248 6.00 -6.02 21.42
N LYS A 249 6.13 -4.96 20.61
CA LYS A 249 7.33 -4.13 20.50
C LYS A 249 8.60 -4.92 20.15
N GLU A 250 8.42 -6.11 19.58
CA GLU A 250 9.49 -7.01 19.17
C GLU A 250 9.57 -7.04 17.66
N VAL A 251 10.18 -5.98 17.08
CA VAL A 251 10.47 -5.98 15.64
C VAL A 251 11.67 -6.90 15.41
N PRO A 252 11.56 -7.94 14.60
CA PRO A 252 12.68 -8.82 14.28
C PRO A 252 13.66 -8.08 13.36
N ILE A 253 14.60 -7.35 13.98
CA ILE A 253 15.53 -6.45 13.27
C ILE A 253 16.38 -7.22 12.26
N THR A 254 16.84 -8.42 12.60
CA THR A 254 17.71 -9.22 11.72
C THR A 254 17.05 -9.58 10.39
N PRO A 255 15.86 -10.18 10.32
CA PRO A 255 15.16 -10.42 9.06
C PRO A 255 14.86 -9.14 8.27
N VAL A 256 14.49 -8.06 8.97
CA VAL A 256 14.22 -6.75 8.32
C VAL A 256 15.48 -6.18 7.68
N LEU A 257 16.64 -6.24 8.36
CA LEU A 257 17.91 -5.78 7.81
C LEU A 257 18.37 -6.64 6.62
N ILE A 258 18.25 -7.96 6.72
CA ILE A 258 18.53 -8.86 5.59
C ILE A 258 17.65 -8.48 4.40
N GLY A 259 16.37 -8.26 4.64
CA GLY A 259 15.42 -7.80 3.62
C GLY A 259 15.79 -6.46 3.01
N ALA A 260 16.19 -5.50 3.83
CA ALA A 260 16.65 -4.20 3.36
C ALA A 260 17.90 -4.32 2.46
N LEU A 261 18.88 -5.14 2.84
CA LEU A 261 20.07 -5.41 2.01
C LEU A 261 19.69 -6.05 0.67
N VAL A 262 18.81 -7.03 0.68
CA VAL A 262 18.27 -7.66 -0.53
C VAL A 262 17.52 -6.63 -1.38
N GLY A 263 16.74 -5.75 -0.76
CA GLY A 263 16.05 -4.65 -1.43
C GLY A 263 17.02 -3.66 -2.10
N VAL A 264 18.10 -3.30 -1.43
CA VAL A 264 19.17 -2.47 -2.03
C VAL A 264 19.78 -3.19 -3.23
N GLY A 265 20.07 -4.49 -3.13
CA GLY A 265 20.55 -5.29 -4.25
C GLY A 265 19.57 -5.27 -5.43
N ALA A 266 18.27 -5.40 -5.18
CA ALA A 266 17.25 -5.34 -6.21
C ALA A 266 17.18 -3.95 -6.89
N VAL A 267 17.32 -2.86 -6.11
CA VAL A 267 17.39 -1.50 -6.64
C VAL A 267 18.62 -1.31 -7.52
N LEU A 268 19.78 -1.83 -7.10
CA LEU A 268 20.99 -1.77 -7.92
C LEU A 268 20.81 -2.53 -9.23
N VAL A 269 20.21 -3.72 -9.19
CA VAL A 269 19.88 -4.49 -10.39
C VAL A 269 18.92 -3.73 -11.30
N GLU A 270 17.92 -3.03 -10.76
CA GLU A 270 17.03 -2.16 -11.54
C GLU A 270 17.80 -1.01 -12.22
N ILE A 271 18.70 -0.36 -11.50
CA ILE A 271 19.51 0.75 -12.04
C ILE A 271 20.41 0.26 -13.17
N PHE A 272 21.17 -0.82 -12.95
CA PHE A 272 22.08 -1.38 -13.95
C PHE A 272 21.33 -2.06 -15.11
N GLY A 273 20.19 -2.69 -14.84
CA GLY A 273 19.35 -3.29 -15.86
C GLY A 273 18.84 -2.26 -16.87
N LYS A 274 18.41 -1.10 -16.38
CA LYS A 274 17.99 0.02 -17.24
C LYS A 274 19.06 0.45 -18.24
N THR A 275 20.33 0.47 -17.85
CA THR A 275 21.42 0.83 -18.75
C THR A 275 21.62 -0.19 -19.88
N LYS A 276 21.16 -1.43 -19.68
CA LYS A 276 21.21 -2.52 -20.65
C LYS A 276 19.87 -2.79 -21.35
N GLY A 277 18.86 -1.93 -21.15
CA GLY A 277 17.53 -2.09 -21.75
C GLY A 277 16.66 -3.16 -21.11
N VAL A 278 17.04 -3.67 -19.93
CA VAL A 278 16.26 -4.67 -19.18
C VAL A 278 15.54 -3.95 -18.02
N ILE A 279 14.22 -4.09 -17.96
CA ILE A 279 13.39 -3.49 -16.91
C ILE A 279 13.06 -4.57 -15.88
N LEU A 280 13.70 -4.49 -14.72
CA LEU A 280 13.46 -5.37 -13.56
C LEU A 280 13.05 -4.51 -12.38
N PRO A 281 11.74 -4.32 -12.11
CA PRO A 281 11.28 -3.47 -11.03
C PRO A 281 11.66 -4.05 -9.66
N ALA A 282 12.40 -3.30 -8.85
CA ALA A 282 12.80 -3.71 -7.50
C ALA A 282 11.60 -4.02 -6.60
N MET A 283 10.49 -3.32 -6.81
CA MET A 283 9.25 -3.55 -6.07
C MET A 283 8.63 -4.92 -6.39
N ALA A 284 8.56 -5.32 -7.68
CA ALA A 284 8.03 -6.63 -8.06
C ALA A 284 8.87 -7.76 -7.45
N PHE A 285 10.19 -7.56 -7.39
CA PHE A 285 11.11 -8.49 -6.73
C PHE A 285 10.84 -8.60 -5.23
N ALA A 286 10.67 -7.47 -4.53
CA ALA A 286 10.39 -7.44 -3.10
C ALA A 286 9.05 -8.11 -2.74
N VAL A 287 8.00 -7.83 -3.53
CA VAL A 287 6.69 -8.49 -3.38
C VAL A 287 6.79 -9.99 -3.60
N GLY A 288 7.60 -10.44 -4.59
CA GLY A 288 7.80 -11.86 -4.85
C GLY A 288 8.55 -12.61 -3.73
N ILE A 289 9.34 -11.91 -2.89
CA ILE A 289 9.93 -12.50 -1.67
C ILE A 289 8.86 -12.58 -0.57
N TYR A 290 8.02 -11.57 -0.48
CA TYR A 290 7.00 -11.46 0.55
C TYR A 290 5.89 -12.52 0.40
N LEU A 291 5.38 -12.70 -0.82
CA LEU A 291 4.27 -13.63 -1.10
C LEU A 291 4.67 -15.09 -0.84
N PRO A 292 3.74 -15.94 -0.33
CA PRO A 292 3.94 -17.39 -0.27
C PRO A 292 4.36 -17.96 -1.62
N ALA A 293 5.18 -19.02 -1.62
CA ALA A 293 5.78 -19.54 -2.83
C ALA A 293 4.74 -20.08 -3.84
N ASP A 294 3.67 -20.68 -3.35
CA ASP A 294 2.53 -21.17 -4.10
C ASP A 294 1.80 -20.04 -4.87
N VAL A 295 1.57 -18.91 -4.18
CA VAL A 295 0.98 -17.72 -4.80
C VAL A 295 1.96 -17.06 -5.78
N GLY A 296 3.24 -16.97 -5.42
CA GLY A 296 4.25 -16.34 -6.26
C GLY A 296 4.65 -17.13 -7.52
N ILE A 297 4.29 -18.42 -7.61
CA ILE A 297 4.49 -19.25 -8.81
C ILE A 297 3.29 -19.14 -9.77
N ALA A 298 2.10 -18.86 -9.22
CA ALA A 298 0.88 -18.75 -10.02
C ALA A 298 0.75 -17.41 -10.77
N ILE A 299 1.56 -16.41 -10.43
CA ILE A 299 1.62 -15.09 -11.06
C ILE A 299 2.79 -15.02 -12.04
#